data_acba8cd8911f19f9ae1c142dcb27344b
#
_entry.id   acba8cd8911f19f9ae1c142dcb27344b
#
_cell.length_a   1.000
_cell.length_b   1.000
_cell.length_c   1.000
_cell.angle_alpha   90.00
_cell.angle_beta   90.00
_cell.angle_gamma   90.00
#
_symmetry.space_group_name_H-M   'P 1'
#
loop_
_entity.id
_entity.type
_entity.pdbx_description
1 polymer ?
#
loop_
_entity_poly.entity_id
_entity_poly.type
_entity_poly.pdbx_seq_one_letter_code
_entity_poly.pdbx_strand_id
1 'polypeptide(L)'
;MILSMCSVHAEAQDLKSVLTGVAKAVIGNKATTAHSIVGTWTYQAPECQFESDQLLAKAGGEIAAKEVEEKLQTIYDKIGLTSIKYIFKEDGTYSYILKKRTVSSTYVFDDEAKTITMKNKLGIQTVAYVTVTGNSMSLVFNADKLMSILKVITGAASKVNSTAATLNSVAEAYDGLMLGFELKK
;
A
#
# COMPACT_ATOMS: atom_id res chain seq x y z
N MET A 1 -25.79 36.98 -32.73
CA MET A 1 -25.96 36.70 -31.29
C MET A 1 -25.77 35.21 -31.12
N ILE A 2 -24.52 34.79 -30.81
CA ILE A 2 -24.13 33.37 -30.72
C ILE A 2 -23.89 33.09 -29.26
N LEU A 3 -24.76 32.28 -28.63
CA LEU A 3 -24.58 31.78 -27.26
C LEU A 3 -23.49 30.72 -27.27
N SER A 4 -22.41 31.02 -26.59
CA SER A 4 -21.36 30.07 -26.26
C SER A 4 -21.86 29.13 -25.14
N MET A 5 -22.11 27.85 -25.44
CA MET A 5 -22.30 26.82 -24.45
C MET A 5 -20.92 26.39 -23.90
N CYS A 6 -20.57 26.90 -22.73
CA CYS A 6 -19.46 26.35 -21.95
C CYS A 6 -19.84 24.96 -21.41
N SER A 7 -19.12 23.96 -21.87
CA SER A 7 -19.25 22.58 -21.43
C SER A 7 -18.76 22.39 -20.00
N VAL A 8 -19.68 22.16 -19.10
CA VAL A 8 -19.43 21.69 -17.70
C VAL A 8 -19.22 20.19 -17.76
N HIS A 9 -18.01 19.73 -18.09
CA HIS A 9 -17.68 18.29 -18.12
C HIS A 9 -16.56 17.90 -17.13
N ALA A 10 -15.93 18.87 -16.44
CA ALA A 10 -14.81 18.58 -15.54
C ALA A 10 -15.23 18.16 -14.13
N GLU A 11 -16.38 18.61 -13.64
CA GLU A 11 -16.77 18.35 -12.24
C GLU A 11 -17.43 16.97 -12.00
N ALA A 12 -17.97 16.33 -13.03
CA ALA A 12 -18.67 15.06 -12.88
C ALA A 12 -17.74 13.84 -12.75
N GLN A 13 -16.49 13.96 -13.20
CA GLN A 13 -15.50 12.88 -13.08
C GLN A 13 -14.86 12.87 -11.69
N ASP A 14 -14.63 14.02 -11.08
CA ASP A 14 -14.02 14.14 -9.75
C ASP A 14 -14.95 13.63 -8.65
N LEU A 15 -16.25 13.93 -8.72
CA LEU A 15 -17.25 13.41 -7.80
C LEU A 15 -17.44 11.89 -7.88
N LYS A 16 -17.22 11.31 -9.06
CA LYS A 16 -17.35 9.87 -9.26
C LYS A 16 -16.17 9.10 -8.68
N SER A 17 -14.96 9.64 -8.74
CA SER A 17 -13.74 9.07 -8.18
C SER A 17 -13.75 9.13 -6.64
N VAL A 18 -14.18 10.26 -6.07
CA VAL A 18 -14.34 10.42 -4.61
C VAL A 18 -15.39 9.45 -4.06
N LEU A 19 -16.55 9.33 -4.72
CA LEU A 19 -17.58 8.36 -4.33
C LEU A 19 -17.11 6.91 -4.45
N THR A 20 -16.28 6.61 -5.43
CA THR A 20 -15.73 5.26 -5.63
C THR A 20 -14.68 4.94 -4.57
N GLY A 21 -13.84 5.92 -4.19
CA GLY A 21 -12.84 5.79 -3.13
C GLY A 21 -13.45 5.57 -1.76
N VAL A 22 -14.45 6.37 -1.38
CA VAL A 22 -15.17 6.21 -0.11
C VAL A 22 -15.94 4.90 -0.06
N ALA A 23 -16.61 4.51 -1.16
CA ALA A 23 -17.31 3.22 -1.24
C ALA A 23 -16.34 2.04 -1.14
N LYS A 24 -15.18 2.11 -1.79
CA LYS A 24 -14.12 1.09 -1.72
C LYS A 24 -13.57 0.96 -0.31
N ALA A 25 -13.34 2.07 0.39
CA ALA A 25 -12.86 2.06 1.78
C ALA A 25 -13.89 1.46 2.75
N VAL A 26 -15.16 1.84 2.63
CA VAL A 26 -16.24 1.31 3.51
C VAL A 26 -16.50 -0.18 3.24
N ILE A 27 -16.56 -0.60 1.98
CA ILE A 27 -16.75 -1.99 1.60
C ILE A 27 -15.51 -2.82 1.98
N GLY A 28 -14.30 -2.29 1.75
CA GLY A 28 -13.06 -2.93 2.09
C GLY A 28 -12.90 -3.18 3.59
N ASN A 29 -13.29 -2.23 4.43
CA ASN A 29 -13.25 -2.40 5.89
C ASN A 29 -14.16 -3.54 6.38
N LYS A 30 -15.36 -3.68 5.82
CA LYS A 30 -16.26 -4.79 6.17
C LYS A 30 -15.80 -6.14 5.62
N ALA A 31 -15.16 -6.16 4.45
CA ALA A 31 -14.65 -7.37 3.83
C ALA A 31 -13.32 -7.85 4.42
N THR A 32 -12.59 -6.97 5.12
CA THR A 32 -11.31 -7.28 5.74
C THR A 32 -11.53 -8.00 7.07
N THR A 33 -11.26 -9.29 7.09
CA THR A 33 -11.40 -10.19 8.25
C THR A 33 -10.18 -11.10 8.34
N ALA A 34 -9.97 -11.76 9.47
CA ALA A 34 -8.91 -12.74 9.63
C ALA A 34 -8.95 -13.82 8.53
N HIS A 35 -10.15 -14.27 8.14
CA HIS A 35 -10.32 -15.26 7.08
C HIS A 35 -10.01 -14.70 5.67
N SER A 36 -10.41 -13.46 5.38
CA SER A 36 -10.20 -12.87 4.06
C SER A 36 -8.72 -12.64 3.73
N ILE A 37 -7.90 -12.40 4.76
CA ILE A 37 -6.45 -12.20 4.65
C ILE A 37 -5.73 -13.49 4.25
N VAL A 38 -6.21 -14.64 4.71
CA VAL A 38 -5.60 -15.94 4.44
C VAL A 38 -5.55 -16.22 2.94
N GLY A 39 -4.38 -16.67 2.47
CA GLY A 39 -4.16 -17.04 1.07
C GLY A 39 -2.81 -16.58 0.53
N THR A 40 -2.66 -16.74 -0.76
CA THR A 40 -1.47 -16.32 -1.52
C THR A 40 -1.75 -15.04 -2.27
N TRP A 41 -0.93 -14.03 -2.03
CA TRP A 41 -1.08 -12.69 -2.56
C TRP A 41 0.15 -12.31 -3.37
N THR A 42 -0.04 -11.95 -4.63
CA THR A 42 1.04 -11.61 -5.57
C THR A 42 1.01 -10.12 -5.85
N TYR A 43 2.18 -9.49 -5.90
CA TYR A 43 2.33 -8.09 -6.24
C TYR A 43 1.61 -7.73 -7.54
N GLN A 44 0.87 -6.64 -7.52
CA GLN A 44 0.18 -6.06 -8.67
C GLN A 44 0.73 -4.66 -9.01
N ALA A 45 0.77 -3.78 -8.02
CA ALA A 45 1.19 -2.39 -8.17
C ALA A 45 1.73 -1.82 -6.84
N PRO A 46 2.41 -0.68 -6.85
CA PRO A 46 2.57 0.13 -5.65
C PRO A 46 1.20 0.58 -5.16
N GLU A 47 1.10 0.84 -3.88
CA GLU A 47 -0.10 1.38 -3.25
C GLU A 47 0.28 2.61 -2.43
N CYS A 48 -0.50 3.68 -2.59
CA CYS A 48 -0.39 4.91 -1.84
C CYS A 48 -1.74 5.23 -1.20
N GLN A 49 -1.74 5.43 0.10
CA GLN A 49 -2.93 5.83 0.87
C GLN A 49 -2.57 6.98 1.81
N PHE A 50 -3.59 7.68 2.28
CA PHE A 50 -3.47 8.70 3.33
C PHE A 50 -4.31 8.28 4.53
N GLU A 51 -3.86 8.62 5.72
CA GLU A 51 -4.57 8.29 6.97
C GLU A 51 -5.99 8.89 7.04
N SER A 52 -6.27 9.93 6.24
CA SER A 52 -7.60 10.52 6.13
C SER A 52 -7.85 11.17 4.78
N ASP A 53 -9.14 11.27 4.41
CA ASP A 53 -9.56 11.97 3.19
C ASP A 53 -9.18 13.46 3.19
N GLN A 54 -9.07 14.08 4.36
CA GLN A 54 -8.63 15.48 4.50
C GLN A 54 -7.16 15.63 4.13
N LEU A 55 -6.29 14.68 4.53
CA LEU A 55 -4.88 14.67 4.18
C LEU A 55 -4.69 14.38 2.69
N LEU A 56 -5.46 13.46 2.13
CA LEU A 56 -5.46 13.19 0.69
C LEU A 56 -5.85 14.45 -0.09
N ALA A 57 -6.93 15.13 0.29
CA ALA A 57 -7.37 16.37 -0.36
C ALA A 57 -6.33 17.49 -0.24
N LYS A 58 -5.71 17.67 0.94
CA LYS A 58 -4.65 18.64 1.19
C LYS A 58 -3.40 18.35 0.32
N ALA A 59 -3.10 17.08 0.06
CA ALA A 59 -1.99 16.68 -0.77
C ALA A 59 -2.21 16.91 -2.28
N GLY A 60 -3.43 17.16 -2.72
CA GLY A 60 -3.80 17.32 -4.14
C GLY A 60 -4.66 16.20 -4.70
N GLY A 61 -5.27 15.39 -3.80
CA GLY A 61 -6.21 14.33 -4.17
C GLY A 61 -5.54 13.13 -4.83
N GLU A 62 -6.32 12.43 -5.66
CA GLU A 62 -5.88 11.21 -6.35
C GLU A 62 -4.71 11.44 -7.33
N ILE A 63 -4.55 12.66 -7.85
CA ILE A 63 -3.43 13.01 -8.75
C ILE A 63 -2.11 12.88 -7.99
N ALA A 64 -2.02 13.42 -6.77
CA ALA A 64 -0.83 13.32 -5.95
C ALA A 64 -0.54 11.86 -5.55
N ALA A 65 -1.56 11.08 -5.20
CA ALA A 65 -1.39 9.66 -4.91
C ALA A 65 -0.80 8.92 -6.11
N LYS A 66 -1.31 9.15 -7.31
CA LYS A 66 -0.77 8.57 -8.55
C LYS A 66 0.69 8.95 -8.82
N GLU A 67 1.07 10.20 -8.64
CA GLU A 67 2.45 10.64 -8.81
C GLU A 67 3.39 9.93 -7.82
N VAL A 68 2.94 9.71 -6.59
CA VAL A 68 3.68 8.94 -5.58
C VAL A 68 3.82 7.48 -6.01
N GLU A 69 2.75 6.84 -6.48
CA GLU A 69 2.76 5.46 -6.96
C GLU A 69 3.71 5.27 -8.15
N GLU A 70 3.74 6.20 -9.11
CA GLU A 70 4.68 6.16 -10.24
C GLU A 70 6.16 6.23 -9.78
N LYS A 71 6.45 7.09 -8.79
CA LYS A 71 7.78 7.15 -8.18
C LYS A 71 8.13 5.86 -7.45
N LEU A 72 7.16 5.29 -6.71
CA LEU A 72 7.34 4.01 -6.01
C LEU A 72 7.55 2.86 -7.00
N GLN A 73 6.82 2.82 -8.12
CA GLN A 73 7.01 1.79 -9.14
C GLN A 73 8.46 1.76 -9.63
N THR A 74 9.00 2.93 -9.95
CA THR A 74 10.41 3.06 -10.38
C THR A 74 11.38 2.54 -9.30
N ILE A 75 11.11 2.82 -8.03
CA ILE A 75 11.93 2.35 -6.91
C ILE A 75 11.80 0.84 -6.75
N TYR A 76 10.58 0.30 -6.78
CA TYR A 76 10.31 -1.12 -6.60
C TYR A 76 10.92 -1.97 -7.72
N ASP A 77 10.87 -1.50 -8.97
CA ASP A 77 11.57 -2.11 -10.10
C ASP A 77 13.07 -2.17 -9.86
N LYS A 78 13.67 -1.04 -9.48
CA LYS A 78 15.12 -0.91 -9.25
C LYS A 78 15.63 -1.86 -8.16
N ILE A 79 14.88 -2.03 -7.06
CA ILE A 79 15.26 -2.94 -5.97
C ILE A 79 14.76 -4.37 -6.20
N GLY A 80 13.94 -4.59 -7.23
CA GLY A 80 13.42 -5.89 -7.63
C GLY A 80 12.32 -6.42 -6.73
N LEU A 81 11.48 -5.52 -6.19
CA LEU A 81 10.40 -5.83 -5.26
C LEU A 81 9.13 -6.31 -5.97
N THR A 82 8.97 -6.00 -7.24
CA THR A 82 7.78 -6.32 -8.06
C THR A 82 7.48 -7.80 -8.22
N SER A 83 8.39 -8.67 -7.78
CA SER A 83 8.18 -10.13 -7.74
C SER A 83 7.78 -10.67 -6.37
N ILE A 84 7.45 -9.79 -5.40
CA ILE A 84 7.11 -10.24 -4.06
C ILE A 84 5.76 -10.95 -4.04
N LYS A 85 5.71 -12.02 -3.24
CA LYS A 85 4.51 -12.79 -2.96
C LYS A 85 4.40 -13.00 -1.46
N TYR A 86 3.23 -12.70 -0.91
CA TYR A 86 2.89 -12.98 0.48
C TYR A 86 1.98 -14.21 0.57
N ILE A 87 2.18 -15.01 1.60
CA ILE A 87 1.32 -16.16 1.93
C ILE A 87 0.96 -16.03 3.41
N PHE A 88 -0.32 -15.82 3.71
CA PHE A 88 -0.85 -15.79 5.06
C PHE A 88 -1.66 -17.06 5.31
N LYS A 89 -1.43 -17.73 6.46
CA LYS A 89 -2.10 -18.96 6.84
C LYS A 89 -2.98 -18.76 8.07
N GLU A 90 -3.96 -19.62 8.24
CA GLU A 90 -4.91 -19.60 9.37
C GLU A 90 -4.24 -19.83 10.74
N ASP A 91 -3.09 -20.51 10.75
CA ASP A 91 -2.31 -20.79 11.96
C ASP A 91 -1.52 -19.59 12.50
N GLY A 92 -1.72 -18.39 11.94
CA GLY A 92 -0.99 -17.19 12.32
C GLY A 92 0.44 -17.12 11.79
N THR A 93 0.81 -18.02 10.87
CA THR A 93 2.09 -17.94 10.18
C THR A 93 1.96 -17.21 8.85
N TYR A 94 3.01 -16.50 8.46
CA TYR A 94 3.11 -15.93 7.12
C TYR A 94 4.48 -16.22 6.52
N SER A 95 4.54 -16.16 5.21
CA SER A 95 5.80 -16.11 4.49
C SER A 95 5.73 -15.08 3.38
N TYR A 96 6.87 -14.49 3.03
CA TYR A 96 7.02 -13.81 1.77
C TYR A 96 8.12 -14.43 0.94
N ILE A 97 7.90 -14.43 -0.36
CA ILE A 97 8.82 -14.94 -1.37
C ILE A 97 9.25 -13.75 -2.22
N LEU A 98 10.54 -13.50 -2.30
CA LEU A 98 11.12 -12.50 -3.17
C LEU A 98 12.25 -13.13 -3.97
N LYS A 99 12.07 -13.23 -5.29
CA LYS A 99 12.99 -13.98 -6.15
C LYS A 99 13.15 -15.43 -5.65
N LYS A 100 14.36 -15.83 -5.26
CA LYS A 100 14.69 -17.17 -4.73
C LYS A 100 14.69 -17.23 -3.18
N ARG A 101 14.39 -16.14 -2.52
CA ARG A 101 14.42 -16.06 -1.04
C ARG A 101 13.01 -16.22 -0.49
N THR A 102 12.84 -17.17 0.43
CA THR A 102 11.62 -17.32 1.22
C THR A 102 11.94 -16.99 2.68
N VAL A 103 11.13 -16.14 3.26
CA VAL A 103 11.19 -15.80 4.68
C VAL A 103 9.85 -16.15 5.32
N SER A 104 9.88 -16.88 6.42
CA SER A 104 8.66 -17.28 7.15
C SER A 104 8.75 -16.82 8.59
N SER A 105 7.61 -16.40 9.14
CA SER A 105 7.47 -16.00 10.54
C SER A 105 5.98 -15.99 10.94
N THR A 106 5.63 -15.23 11.98
CA THR A 106 4.28 -15.15 12.51
C THR A 106 3.65 -13.77 12.29
N TYR A 107 2.34 -13.73 12.23
CA TYR A 107 1.56 -12.50 12.20
C TYR A 107 0.39 -12.56 13.16
N VAL A 108 -0.09 -11.39 13.55
CA VAL A 108 -1.35 -11.20 14.29
C VAL A 108 -2.18 -10.18 13.52
N PHE A 109 -3.45 -10.49 13.30
CA PHE A 109 -4.40 -9.56 12.71
C PHE A 109 -5.26 -8.93 13.80
N ASP A 110 -5.35 -7.62 13.77
CA ASP A 110 -6.26 -6.82 14.59
C ASP A 110 -7.48 -6.45 13.74
N ASP A 111 -8.63 -7.02 14.10
CA ASP A 111 -9.88 -6.81 13.34
C ASP A 111 -10.47 -5.41 13.57
N GLU A 112 -10.22 -4.78 14.69
CA GLU A 112 -10.71 -3.43 14.98
C GLU A 112 -9.87 -2.38 14.24
N ALA A 113 -8.57 -2.46 14.36
CA ALA A 113 -7.63 -1.54 13.71
C ALA A 113 -7.37 -1.85 12.23
N LYS A 114 -7.82 -3.01 11.72
CA LYS A 114 -7.51 -3.52 10.37
C LYS A 114 -6.02 -3.51 10.07
N THR A 115 -5.24 -3.99 11.04
CA THR A 115 -3.78 -4.06 10.93
C THR A 115 -3.27 -5.49 11.04
N ILE A 116 -2.15 -5.75 10.37
CA ILE A 116 -1.38 -6.98 10.51
C ILE A 116 -0.05 -6.61 11.18
N THR A 117 0.20 -7.17 12.36
CA THR A 117 1.51 -7.09 12.99
C THR A 117 2.33 -8.31 12.61
N MET A 118 3.32 -8.12 11.77
CA MET A 118 4.26 -9.16 11.32
C MET A 118 5.51 -9.15 12.19
N LYS A 119 5.90 -10.31 12.71
CA LYS A 119 7.10 -10.46 13.53
C LYS A 119 8.16 -11.23 12.74
N ASN A 120 9.38 -10.71 12.62
CA ASN A 120 10.46 -11.45 11.98
C ASN A 120 11.18 -12.38 12.95
N LYS A 121 12.12 -13.20 12.45
CA LYS A 121 12.89 -14.15 13.28
C LYS A 121 13.76 -13.47 14.34
N LEU A 122 14.07 -12.20 14.21
CA LEU A 122 14.82 -11.40 15.19
C LEU A 122 13.91 -10.72 16.23
N GLY A 123 12.59 -10.97 16.16
CA GLY A 123 11.61 -10.37 17.05
C GLY A 123 11.17 -8.95 16.66
N ILE A 124 11.70 -8.40 15.58
CA ILE A 124 11.30 -7.07 15.09
C ILE A 124 9.88 -7.13 14.54
N GLN A 125 9.04 -6.25 15.04
CA GLN A 125 7.65 -6.13 14.61
C GLN A 125 7.50 -5.07 13.53
N THR A 126 6.65 -5.38 12.55
CA THR A 126 6.25 -4.48 11.48
C THR A 126 4.74 -4.45 11.42
N VAL A 127 4.14 -3.28 11.57
CA VAL A 127 2.69 -3.08 11.47
C VAL A 127 2.36 -2.62 10.05
N ALA A 128 1.41 -3.28 9.42
CA ALA A 128 0.83 -2.91 8.15
C ALA A 128 -0.67 -2.70 8.29
N TYR A 129 -1.22 -1.68 7.66
CA TYR A 129 -2.65 -1.53 7.47
C TYR A 129 -3.09 -2.40 6.29
N VAL A 130 -4.20 -3.08 6.44
CA VAL A 130 -4.68 -4.02 5.42
C VAL A 130 -6.13 -3.75 5.06
N THR A 131 -6.41 -3.75 3.77
CA THR A 131 -7.77 -3.69 3.23
C THR A 131 -7.92 -4.76 2.16
N VAL A 132 -8.91 -5.64 2.33
CA VAL A 132 -9.23 -6.69 1.36
C VAL A 132 -10.55 -6.32 0.66
N THR A 133 -10.55 -6.36 -0.67
CA THR A 133 -11.74 -6.14 -1.50
C THR A 133 -11.76 -7.18 -2.61
N GLY A 134 -12.62 -8.19 -2.48
CA GLY A 134 -12.65 -9.31 -3.42
C GLY A 134 -11.31 -10.05 -3.47
N ASN A 135 -10.68 -10.05 -4.63
CA ASN A 135 -9.38 -10.71 -4.87
C ASN A 135 -8.19 -9.75 -4.73
N SER A 136 -8.41 -8.50 -4.33
CA SER A 136 -7.35 -7.50 -4.13
C SER A 136 -7.14 -7.26 -2.64
N MET A 137 -5.87 -7.06 -2.25
CA MET A 137 -5.45 -6.65 -0.92
C MET A 137 -4.55 -5.42 -1.05
N SER A 138 -4.89 -4.36 -0.34
CA SER A 138 -3.97 -3.27 -0.05
C SER A 138 -3.22 -3.59 1.24
N LEU A 139 -1.90 -3.54 1.20
CA LEU A 139 -1.01 -3.75 2.34
C LEU A 139 -0.05 -2.58 2.43
N VAL A 140 -0.35 -1.60 3.30
CA VAL A 140 0.40 -0.35 3.39
C VAL A 140 1.02 -0.16 4.75
N PHE A 141 2.11 0.58 4.77
CA PHE A 141 2.93 0.88 5.94
C PHE A 141 3.04 2.39 6.07
N ASN A 142 3.21 2.88 7.28
CA ASN A 142 3.57 4.28 7.48
C ASN A 142 4.85 4.60 6.68
N ALA A 143 4.84 5.69 5.94
CA ALA A 143 5.90 6.04 5.00
C ALA A 143 7.27 6.17 5.68
N ASP A 144 7.32 6.68 6.92
CA ASP A 144 8.55 6.80 7.71
C ASP A 144 9.23 5.44 7.98
N LYS A 145 8.46 4.36 7.98
CA LYS A 145 8.96 3.01 8.24
C LYS A 145 9.34 2.27 6.97
N LEU A 146 8.89 2.76 5.80
CA LEU A 146 9.02 2.03 4.54
C LEU A 146 10.48 1.68 4.21
N MET A 147 11.42 2.59 4.42
CA MET A 147 12.85 2.33 4.19
C MET A 147 13.37 1.13 4.97
N SER A 148 13.04 1.07 6.25
CA SER A 148 13.46 -0.04 7.12
C SER A 148 12.82 -1.35 6.68
N ILE A 149 11.54 -1.30 6.29
CA ILE A 149 10.78 -2.45 5.79
C ILE A 149 11.38 -2.97 4.49
N LEU A 150 11.67 -2.10 3.54
CA LEU A 150 12.28 -2.48 2.26
C LEU A 150 13.67 -3.13 2.44
N LYS A 151 14.49 -2.64 3.37
CA LYS A 151 15.77 -3.27 3.73
C LYS A 151 15.60 -4.69 4.25
N VAL A 152 14.61 -4.91 5.11
CA VAL A 152 14.29 -6.25 5.66
C VAL A 152 13.80 -7.19 4.55
N ILE A 153 12.84 -6.74 3.75
CA ILE A 153 12.22 -7.56 2.69
C ILE A 153 13.26 -7.94 1.63
N THR A 154 13.99 -6.98 1.11
CA THR A 154 14.94 -7.23 0.01
C THR A 154 16.24 -7.90 0.46
N GLY A 155 16.61 -7.73 1.71
CA GLY A 155 17.94 -8.13 2.21
C GLY A 155 19.11 -7.38 1.52
N ALA A 156 18.81 -6.28 0.80
CA ALA A 156 19.75 -5.57 -0.05
C ALA A 156 19.85 -4.08 0.36
N ALA A 157 20.43 -3.83 1.53
CA ALA A 157 20.56 -2.49 2.08
C ALA A 157 21.18 -1.48 1.10
N SER A 158 22.19 -1.88 0.33
CA SER A 158 22.87 -1.00 -0.64
C SER A 158 21.96 -0.50 -1.76
N LYS A 159 21.09 -1.38 -2.28
CA LYS A 159 20.12 -1.01 -3.32
C LYS A 159 19.04 -0.06 -2.80
N VAL A 160 18.56 -0.31 -1.58
CA VAL A 160 17.57 0.55 -0.92
C VAL A 160 18.19 1.90 -0.57
N ASN A 161 19.43 1.93 -0.10
CA ASN A 161 20.13 3.18 0.20
C ASN A 161 20.28 4.08 -1.03
N SER A 162 20.45 3.52 -2.23
CA SER A 162 20.53 4.32 -3.46
C SER A 162 19.22 5.03 -3.85
N THR A 163 18.11 4.63 -3.26
CA THR A 163 16.78 5.25 -3.45
C THR A 163 16.29 6.00 -2.21
N ALA A 164 17.11 6.03 -1.15
CA ALA A 164 16.73 6.62 0.14
C ALA A 164 16.30 8.07 0.03
N ALA A 165 17.04 8.89 -0.71
CA ALA A 165 16.72 10.30 -0.88
C ALA A 165 15.33 10.51 -1.51
N THR A 166 15.00 9.73 -2.53
CA THR A 166 13.68 9.80 -3.20
C THR A 166 12.56 9.34 -2.27
N LEU A 167 12.76 8.22 -1.54
CA LEU A 167 11.76 7.74 -0.57
C LEU A 167 11.53 8.73 0.57
N ASN A 168 12.61 9.30 1.11
CA ASN A 168 12.51 10.29 2.17
C ASN A 168 11.80 11.56 1.68
N SER A 169 12.14 12.06 0.49
CA SER A 169 11.48 13.24 -0.06
C SER A 169 9.99 13.04 -0.32
N VAL A 170 9.58 11.82 -0.67
CA VAL A 170 8.17 11.45 -0.81
C VAL A 170 7.50 11.41 0.57
N ALA A 171 8.13 10.77 1.56
CA ALA A 171 7.58 10.65 2.92
C ALA A 171 7.45 12.03 3.61
N GLU A 172 8.42 12.93 3.39
CA GLU A 172 8.44 14.27 3.99
C GLU A 172 7.49 15.26 3.29
N ALA A 173 7.11 14.98 2.03
CA ALA A 173 6.24 15.87 1.26
C ALA A 173 4.78 15.85 1.71
N TYR A 174 4.36 14.76 2.37
CA TYR A 174 2.94 14.53 2.67
C TYR A 174 2.73 13.98 4.08
N ASP A 175 1.95 14.70 4.88
CA ASP A 175 1.52 14.23 6.21
C ASP A 175 0.60 13.00 6.11
N GLY A 176 0.78 12.03 7.00
CA GLY A 176 -0.07 10.84 7.09
C GLY A 176 -0.03 9.94 5.85
N LEU A 177 1.09 9.96 5.12
CA LEU A 177 1.31 9.13 3.96
C LEU A 177 1.58 7.68 4.37
N MET A 178 0.85 6.76 3.76
CA MET A 178 1.03 5.32 3.86
C MET A 178 1.37 4.74 2.51
N LEU A 179 2.43 3.95 2.45
CA LEU A 179 3.00 3.39 1.23
C LEU A 179 3.13 1.87 1.32
N GLY A 180 2.89 1.18 0.23
CA GLY A 180 2.98 -0.27 0.22
C GLY A 180 2.67 -0.92 -1.12
N PHE A 181 1.82 -1.94 -1.07
CA PHE A 181 1.55 -2.82 -2.19
C PHE A 181 0.06 -3.02 -2.40
N GLU A 182 -0.38 -2.91 -3.63
CA GLU A 182 -1.55 -3.62 -4.10
C GLU A 182 -1.15 -5.06 -4.44
N LEU A 183 -1.85 -6.01 -3.87
CA LEU A 183 -1.63 -7.44 -4.03
C LEU A 183 -2.90 -8.10 -4.56
N LYS A 184 -2.75 -9.22 -5.28
CA LYS A 184 -3.87 -9.97 -5.86
C LYS A 184 -3.75 -11.47 -5.57
N LYS A 185 -4.88 -12.11 -5.26
CA LYS A 185 -5.02 -13.59 -5.21
C LYS A 185 -4.99 -14.19 -6.59
#